data_0d327d6a489efba2ca39038e01a05712
#
_entry.id   0d327d6a489efba2ca39038e01a05712
#
_cell.length_a   1.000
_cell.length_b   1.000
_cell.length_c   1.000
_cell.angle_alpha   90.00
_cell.angle_beta   90.00
_cell.angle_gamma   90.00
#
_symmetry.space_group_name_H-M   'P 1'
#
loop_
_entity.id
_entity.type
_entity.pdbx_description
1 polymer ?
#
loop_
_entity_poly.entity_id
_entity_poly.type
_entity_poly.pdbx_seq_one_letter_code
_entity_poly.pdbx_strand_id
1 'polypeptide(L)'
;NDVALFRELQLEEVIAIGLDGRMTEAAGEYQGLKPKQARTKIIEDLENANLVEKIEDISHRTPLSERSKTPIEIVPMEEYYLKQKDSLEKMKKLGEEIEFYPNMHKQILMNWLDSISIDWPISRRRFYGTEIPIWYCNKCSEPFVPEPGKYYRPWKDKCPVEKCQKCGNTEFTGEERTFDTWMDSSVSPLFVTKFNRDEEFFKKTYPTAIRPQAKDIVRTWLYYTLLRCEKLTGKKPWSEAWIMGYGLDEKGMKMSKSKGNAIDPLPVIEKSGADTFRFWSASEINQGYDFRCSEQKIESTRKFLSKLWNVSRFLSSFPVI
;
A
#
# COMPACT_ATOMS: atom_id res chain seq x y z
N ASN A 1 20.42 2.19 -10.70
CA ASN A 1 21.71 2.91 -10.71
C ASN A 1 21.62 4.16 -11.59
N ASP A 2 21.14 4.08 -12.84
CA ASP A 2 21.15 5.18 -13.82
C ASP A 2 20.39 6.41 -13.33
N VAL A 3 19.19 6.23 -12.75
CA VAL A 3 18.39 7.34 -12.19
C VAL A 3 19.10 8.05 -11.03
N ALA A 4 19.84 7.31 -10.20
CA ALA A 4 20.62 7.91 -9.11
C ALA A 4 21.78 8.73 -9.64
N LEU A 5 22.55 8.19 -10.59
CA LEU A 5 23.66 8.87 -11.26
C LEU A 5 23.16 10.09 -12.03
N PHE A 6 22.05 9.97 -12.73
CA PHE A 6 21.40 11.06 -13.46
C PHE A 6 21.10 12.26 -12.54
N ARG A 7 20.51 11.98 -11.35
CA ARG A 7 20.21 13.02 -10.35
C ARG A 7 21.48 13.62 -9.71
N GLU A 8 22.48 12.77 -9.45
CA GLU A 8 23.76 13.22 -8.88
C GLU A 8 24.50 14.15 -9.83
N LEU A 9 24.52 13.84 -11.11
CA LEU A 9 25.18 14.63 -12.16
C LEU A 9 24.33 15.79 -12.70
N GLN A 10 23.07 15.91 -12.25
CA GLN A 10 22.13 16.94 -12.72
C GLN A 10 21.99 16.98 -14.25
N LEU A 11 21.93 15.82 -14.89
CA LEU A 11 21.82 15.72 -16.34
C LEU A 11 20.43 16.17 -16.82
N GLU A 12 20.35 16.64 -18.06
CA GLU A 12 19.10 17.03 -18.69
C GLU A 12 18.32 15.79 -19.14
N GLU A 13 16.99 15.75 -18.85
CA GLU A 13 16.16 14.59 -19.15
C GLU A 13 15.84 14.49 -20.63
N VAL A 14 16.15 13.34 -21.24
CA VAL A 14 15.69 12.97 -22.57
C VAL A 14 14.62 11.88 -22.43
N ILE A 15 13.36 12.24 -22.67
CA ILE A 15 12.24 11.31 -22.55
C ILE A 15 12.11 10.51 -23.84
N ALA A 16 12.80 9.38 -23.93
CA ALA A 16 12.80 8.53 -25.11
C ALA A 16 11.61 7.56 -25.17
N ILE A 17 10.94 7.26 -24.06
CA ILE A 17 9.76 6.38 -23.98
C ILE A 17 8.58 7.15 -23.42
N GLY A 18 7.46 7.16 -24.15
CA GLY A 18 6.23 7.83 -23.76
C GLY A 18 5.36 7.02 -22.80
N LEU A 19 4.30 7.65 -22.28
CA LEU A 19 3.34 7.01 -21.37
C LEU A 19 2.57 5.84 -22.00
N ASP A 20 2.52 5.80 -23.33
CA ASP A 20 1.94 4.69 -24.12
C ASP A 20 2.89 3.50 -24.28
N GLY A 21 4.11 3.60 -23.73
CA GLY A 21 5.16 2.57 -23.83
C GLY A 21 5.80 2.49 -25.19
N ARG A 22 5.75 3.55 -25.99
CA ARG A 22 6.41 3.64 -27.31
C ARG A 22 7.49 4.70 -27.29
N MET A 23 8.42 4.59 -28.23
CA MET A 23 9.47 5.58 -28.42
C MET A 23 8.84 6.92 -28.85
N THR A 24 9.28 8.01 -28.21
CA THR A 24 8.84 9.38 -28.51
C THR A 24 9.56 9.98 -29.71
N GLU A 25 9.25 11.22 -30.07
CA GLU A 25 9.96 11.94 -31.14
C GLU A 25 11.45 12.16 -30.83
N ALA A 26 11.83 12.18 -29.53
CA ALA A 26 13.23 12.28 -29.11
C ALA A 26 14.07 11.09 -29.56
N ALA A 27 13.45 9.98 -29.93
CA ALA A 27 14.11 8.80 -30.47
C ALA A 27 14.31 8.86 -32.00
N GLY A 28 13.96 9.96 -32.66
CA GLY A 28 14.16 10.17 -34.09
C GLY A 28 13.45 9.11 -34.95
N GLU A 29 14.20 8.43 -35.79
CA GLU A 29 13.66 7.41 -36.71
C GLU A 29 13.06 6.17 -36.03
N TYR A 30 13.30 5.99 -34.75
CA TYR A 30 12.69 4.89 -33.96
C TYR A 30 11.37 5.28 -33.31
N GLN A 31 10.85 6.49 -33.55
CA GLN A 31 9.58 6.98 -33.02
C GLN A 31 8.43 6.00 -33.29
N GLY A 32 7.56 5.79 -32.29
CA GLY A 32 6.40 4.91 -32.37
C GLY A 32 6.68 3.41 -32.20
N LEU A 33 7.93 2.98 -32.25
CA LEU A 33 8.30 1.60 -31.99
C LEU A 33 8.17 1.26 -30.50
N LYS A 34 7.91 -0.02 -30.20
CA LYS A 34 8.06 -0.51 -28.83
C LYS A 34 9.55 -0.66 -28.48
N PRO A 35 9.96 -0.52 -27.19
CA PRO A 35 11.38 -0.57 -26.78
C PRO A 35 12.14 -1.79 -27.32
N LYS A 36 11.50 -2.99 -27.31
CA LYS A 36 12.12 -4.20 -27.87
C LYS A 36 12.36 -4.10 -29.38
N GLN A 37 11.41 -3.52 -30.12
CA GLN A 37 11.54 -3.33 -31.58
C GLN A 37 12.60 -2.28 -31.90
N ALA A 38 12.61 -1.18 -31.15
CA ALA A 38 13.63 -0.13 -31.29
C ALA A 38 15.03 -0.69 -31.05
N ARG A 39 15.21 -1.49 -29.98
CA ARG A 39 16.50 -2.13 -29.68
C ARG A 39 17.01 -3.00 -30.83
N THR A 40 16.16 -3.85 -31.41
CA THR A 40 16.55 -4.69 -32.54
C THR A 40 16.97 -3.82 -33.71
N LYS A 41 16.17 -2.80 -34.07
CA LYS A 41 16.47 -1.93 -35.20
C LYS A 41 17.73 -1.09 -34.98
N ILE A 42 17.96 -0.55 -33.80
CA ILE A 42 19.20 0.19 -33.46
C ILE A 42 20.45 -0.70 -33.67
N ILE A 43 20.37 -1.95 -33.22
CA ILE A 43 21.50 -2.88 -33.40
C ILE A 43 21.77 -3.11 -34.90
N GLU A 44 20.73 -3.40 -35.71
CA GLU A 44 20.84 -3.57 -37.14
C GLU A 44 21.44 -2.33 -37.85
N ASP A 45 20.98 -1.15 -37.46
CA ASP A 45 21.45 0.12 -38.05
C ASP A 45 22.94 0.39 -37.68
N LEU A 46 23.33 0.09 -36.44
CA LEU A 46 24.71 0.22 -35.98
C LEU A 46 25.63 -0.80 -36.69
N GLU A 47 25.17 -2.03 -36.92
CA GLU A 47 25.91 -3.06 -37.69
C GLU A 47 26.09 -2.61 -39.13
N ASN A 48 25.03 -2.11 -39.77
CA ASN A 48 25.08 -1.61 -41.16
C ASN A 48 26.02 -0.39 -41.29
N ALA A 49 26.15 0.41 -40.24
CA ALA A 49 27.09 1.53 -40.22
C ALA A 49 28.53 1.14 -39.84
N ASN A 50 28.82 -0.15 -39.60
CA ASN A 50 30.11 -0.68 -39.13
C ASN A 50 30.55 -0.04 -37.79
N LEU A 51 29.61 0.28 -36.89
CA LEU A 51 29.88 0.85 -35.59
C LEU A 51 29.84 -0.18 -34.44
N VAL A 52 29.60 -1.45 -34.75
CA VAL A 52 29.57 -2.56 -33.79
C VAL A 52 30.89 -3.30 -33.82
N GLU A 53 31.65 -3.24 -32.73
CA GLU A 53 32.90 -3.99 -32.56
C GLU A 53 32.62 -5.43 -32.11
N LYS A 54 31.66 -5.62 -31.18
CA LYS A 54 31.37 -6.93 -30.62
C LYS A 54 29.93 -6.98 -30.07
N ILE A 55 29.26 -8.11 -30.25
CA ILE A 55 27.97 -8.42 -29.58
C ILE A 55 28.20 -9.64 -28.70
N GLU A 56 27.77 -9.56 -27.45
CA GLU A 56 27.84 -10.66 -26.49
C GLU A 56 26.49 -10.83 -25.80
N ASP A 57 26.08 -12.07 -25.63
CA ASP A 57 24.92 -12.40 -24.77
C ASP A 57 25.31 -12.34 -23.32
N ILE A 58 24.61 -11.48 -22.56
CA ILE A 58 24.82 -11.35 -21.14
C ILE A 58 23.53 -11.68 -20.37
N SER A 59 23.69 -12.26 -19.19
CA SER A 59 22.58 -12.44 -18.25
C SER A 59 22.55 -11.32 -17.21
N HIS A 60 21.47 -10.57 -17.16
CA HIS A 60 21.29 -9.53 -16.15
C HIS A 60 19.90 -9.56 -15.52
N ARG A 61 19.76 -8.93 -14.36
CA ARG A 61 18.46 -8.81 -13.67
C ARG A 61 17.67 -7.66 -14.28
N THR A 62 16.50 -7.96 -14.83
CA THR A 62 15.56 -6.97 -15.33
C THR A 62 14.37 -6.88 -14.39
N PRO A 63 13.95 -5.68 -13.95
CA PRO A 63 12.74 -5.52 -13.16
C PRO A 63 11.52 -5.86 -14.03
N LEU A 64 10.66 -6.72 -13.50
CA LEU A 64 9.43 -7.15 -14.15
C LEU A 64 8.21 -6.71 -13.36
N SER A 65 7.14 -6.40 -14.06
CA SER A 65 5.83 -6.23 -13.44
C SER A 65 5.41 -7.52 -12.73
N GLU A 66 5.02 -7.43 -11.47
CA GLU A 66 4.61 -8.60 -10.67
C GLU A 66 3.45 -9.37 -11.32
N ARG A 67 2.51 -8.67 -11.93
CA ARG A 67 1.31 -9.27 -12.54
C ARG A 67 1.52 -9.73 -13.97
N SER A 68 2.00 -8.84 -14.85
CA SER A 68 2.14 -9.14 -16.29
C SER A 68 3.42 -9.89 -16.63
N LYS A 69 4.40 -9.91 -15.72
CA LYS A 69 5.76 -10.48 -15.95
C LYS A 69 6.50 -9.84 -17.14
N THR A 70 6.07 -8.66 -17.57
CA THR A 70 6.73 -7.88 -18.62
C THR A 70 7.78 -6.96 -18.02
N PRO A 71 8.87 -6.63 -18.73
CA PRO A 71 9.83 -5.63 -18.32
C PRO A 71 9.15 -4.29 -18.00
N ILE A 72 9.68 -3.60 -16.99
CA ILE A 72 9.22 -2.27 -16.57
C ILE A 72 10.15 -1.24 -17.20
N GLU A 73 9.57 -0.23 -17.85
CA GLU A 73 10.27 0.95 -18.33
C GLU A 73 10.11 2.09 -17.30
N ILE A 74 11.13 2.93 -17.19
CA ILE A 74 11.13 4.08 -16.29
C ILE A 74 10.76 5.30 -17.12
N VAL A 75 9.64 5.94 -16.75
CA VAL A 75 9.11 7.12 -17.45
C VAL A 75 8.88 8.22 -16.40
N PRO A 76 9.38 9.46 -16.59
CA PRO A 76 9.09 10.58 -15.71
C PRO A 76 7.61 10.94 -15.80
N MET A 77 6.99 11.14 -14.63
CA MET A 77 5.58 11.53 -14.51
C MET A 77 5.39 12.50 -13.36
N GLU A 78 4.52 13.48 -13.57
CA GLU A 78 4.07 14.36 -12.49
C GLU A 78 3.09 13.64 -11.59
N GLU A 79 3.38 13.59 -10.29
CA GLU A 79 2.54 12.99 -9.27
C GLU A 79 2.47 13.87 -8.02
N TYR A 80 1.42 13.68 -7.22
CA TYR A 80 1.36 14.31 -5.91
C TYR A 80 2.20 13.54 -4.91
N TYR A 81 2.95 14.27 -4.09
CA TYR A 81 3.77 13.70 -3.04
C TYR A 81 3.37 14.28 -1.69
N LEU A 82 3.17 13.41 -0.70
CA LEU A 82 3.11 13.82 0.70
C LEU A 82 4.53 13.89 1.26
N LYS A 83 4.93 15.09 1.70
CA LYS A 83 6.24 15.29 2.37
C LYS A 83 6.31 14.45 3.63
N GLN A 84 7.25 13.50 3.64
CA GLN A 84 7.48 12.61 4.77
C GLN A 84 8.93 12.67 5.29
N LYS A 85 9.89 13.03 4.46
CA LYS A 85 11.31 13.06 4.83
C LYS A 85 11.57 13.95 6.04
N ASP A 86 10.99 15.12 6.08
CA ASP A 86 11.13 16.07 7.19
C ASP A 86 10.52 15.57 8.51
N SER A 87 9.71 14.52 8.46
CA SER A 87 9.05 13.94 9.63
C SER A 87 9.75 12.69 10.16
N LEU A 88 10.77 12.16 9.51
CA LEU A 88 11.36 10.85 9.82
C LEU A 88 11.88 10.74 11.26
N GLU A 89 12.60 11.76 11.73
CA GLU A 89 13.11 11.77 13.11
C GLU A 89 11.96 11.75 14.13
N LYS A 90 10.89 12.46 13.85
CA LYS A 90 9.69 12.44 14.70
C LYS A 90 8.99 11.09 14.65
N MET A 91 8.92 10.47 13.46
CA MET A 91 8.34 9.13 13.30
C MET A 91 9.16 8.06 14.04
N LYS A 92 10.49 8.15 14.05
CA LYS A 92 11.36 7.27 14.82
C LYS A 92 11.06 7.39 16.32
N LYS A 93 11.02 8.60 16.86
CA LYS A 93 10.69 8.83 18.28
C LYS A 93 9.32 8.24 18.64
N LEU A 94 8.28 8.53 17.86
CA LEU A 94 6.95 7.98 18.10
C LEU A 94 6.91 6.45 17.94
N GLY A 95 7.67 5.89 17.02
CA GLY A 95 7.81 4.45 16.83
C GLY A 95 8.45 3.77 18.04
N GLU A 96 9.44 4.41 18.69
CA GLU A 96 10.03 3.91 19.94
C GLU A 96 9.02 3.93 21.11
N GLU A 97 8.14 4.91 21.16
CA GLU A 97 7.09 5.03 22.17
C GLU A 97 5.93 4.04 22.00
N ILE A 98 5.83 3.35 20.87
CA ILE A 98 4.82 2.32 20.62
C ILE A 98 5.34 0.98 21.12
N GLU A 99 4.55 0.28 21.94
CA GLU A 99 4.85 -1.08 22.36
C GLU A 99 4.46 -2.08 21.27
N PHE A 100 5.43 -2.89 20.83
CA PHE A 100 5.18 -3.91 19.80
C PHE A 100 5.08 -5.30 20.45
N TYR A 101 4.03 -6.02 20.07
CA TYR A 101 3.83 -7.41 20.50
C TYR A 101 3.81 -8.33 19.26
N PRO A 102 4.82 -9.20 19.10
CA PRO A 102 6.07 -9.23 19.87
C PRO A 102 7.03 -8.09 19.49
N ASN A 103 7.88 -7.70 20.43
CA ASN A 103 8.78 -6.54 20.29
C ASN A 103 9.72 -6.63 19.07
N MET A 104 10.11 -7.83 18.65
CA MET A 104 11.01 -8.04 17.51
C MET A 104 10.50 -7.41 16.22
N HIS A 105 9.19 -7.21 16.07
CA HIS A 105 8.59 -6.60 14.88
C HIS A 105 8.69 -5.07 14.83
N LYS A 106 9.08 -4.42 15.94
CA LYS A 106 9.43 -2.98 15.93
C LYS A 106 10.55 -2.71 14.92
N GLN A 107 11.50 -3.63 14.79
CA GLN A 107 12.61 -3.48 13.85
C GLN A 107 12.16 -3.34 12.38
N ILE A 108 11.00 -3.89 12.02
CA ILE A 108 10.44 -3.72 10.66
C ILE A 108 10.12 -2.24 10.41
N LEU A 109 9.54 -1.55 11.40
CA LEU A 109 9.26 -0.11 11.30
C LEU A 109 10.55 0.70 11.25
N MET A 110 11.51 0.41 12.15
CA MET A 110 12.77 1.17 12.21
C MET A 110 13.57 1.03 10.92
N ASN A 111 13.76 -0.19 10.41
CA ASN A 111 14.43 -0.43 9.13
C ASN A 111 13.71 0.26 7.96
N TRP A 112 12.39 0.32 8.01
CA TRP A 112 11.62 1.05 6.99
C TRP A 112 11.91 2.55 7.05
N LEU A 113 11.85 3.16 8.23
CA LEU A 113 12.14 4.57 8.43
C LEU A 113 13.55 4.95 7.96
N ASP A 114 14.54 4.10 8.21
CA ASP A 114 15.93 4.30 7.75
C ASP A 114 16.08 4.18 6.22
N SER A 115 15.20 3.42 5.57
CA SER A 115 15.24 3.20 4.12
C SER A 115 14.53 4.27 3.29
N ILE A 116 13.74 5.15 3.93
CA ILE A 116 12.96 6.18 3.21
C ILE A 116 13.89 7.27 2.68
N SER A 117 14.00 7.34 1.36
CA SER A 117 14.82 8.33 0.64
C SER A 117 14.01 9.35 -0.18
N ILE A 118 12.73 9.05 -0.42
CA ILE A 118 11.81 9.88 -1.22
C ILE A 118 10.52 10.19 -0.45
N ASP A 119 9.82 11.24 -0.86
CA ASP A 119 8.49 11.53 -0.36
C ASP A 119 7.46 10.52 -0.88
N TRP A 120 6.34 10.38 -0.19
CA TRP A 120 5.33 9.37 -0.53
C TRP A 120 4.50 9.81 -1.73
N PRO A 121 4.58 9.11 -2.89
CA PRO A 121 3.72 9.38 -4.05
C PRO A 121 2.29 8.91 -3.74
N ILE A 122 1.38 9.86 -3.59
CA ILE A 122 0.00 9.62 -3.13
C ILE A 122 -1.05 9.58 -4.23
N SER A 123 -0.72 9.95 -5.47
CA SER A 123 -1.64 9.88 -6.60
C SER A 123 -1.52 8.58 -7.38
N ARG A 124 -2.64 8.16 -7.98
CA ARG A 124 -2.73 6.96 -8.82
C ARG A 124 -3.54 7.27 -10.08
N ARG A 125 -3.09 6.76 -11.22
CA ARG A 125 -3.74 6.88 -12.53
C ARG A 125 -4.70 5.71 -12.80
N ARG A 126 -5.34 5.19 -11.76
CA ARG A 126 -6.31 4.09 -11.85
C ARG A 126 -7.67 4.62 -11.46
N PHE A 127 -8.70 4.17 -12.15
CA PHE A 127 -10.08 4.49 -11.83
C PHE A 127 -10.57 3.65 -10.62
N TYR A 128 -9.82 3.71 -9.52
CA TYR A 128 -10.16 3.02 -8.27
C TYR A 128 -9.45 3.68 -7.09
N GLY A 129 -10.22 4.28 -6.21
CA GLY A 129 -9.75 4.99 -5.04
C GLY A 129 -10.58 6.24 -4.77
N THR A 130 -10.25 6.96 -3.73
CA THR A 130 -10.84 8.28 -3.42
C THR A 130 -10.24 9.33 -4.34
N GLU A 131 -11.06 10.16 -4.92
CA GLU A 131 -10.65 11.23 -5.83
C GLU A 131 -9.80 12.29 -5.10
N ILE A 132 -8.88 12.89 -5.83
CA ILE A 132 -8.08 14.01 -5.34
C ILE A 132 -8.89 15.30 -5.58
N PRO A 133 -9.37 15.98 -4.52
CA PRO A 133 -10.33 17.09 -4.66
C PRO A 133 -9.63 18.39 -5.10
N ILE A 134 -9.10 18.43 -6.32
CA ILE A 134 -8.39 19.58 -6.87
C ILE A 134 -8.92 19.92 -8.25
N TRP A 135 -9.07 21.19 -8.54
CA TRP A 135 -9.30 21.74 -9.87
C TRP A 135 -8.17 22.67 -10.26
N TYR A 136 -7.89 22.80 -11.54
CA TYR A 136 -6.87 23.69 -12.09
C TYR A 136 -7.51 24.74 -12.99
N CYS A 137 -7.10 25.98 -12.84
CA CYS A 137 -7.47 27.03 -13.75
C CYS A 137 -6.91 26.78 -15.14
N ASN A 138 -7.76 26.74 -16.18
CA ASN A 138 -7.33 26.47 -17.56
C ASN A 138 -6.41 27.54 -18.15
N LYS A 139 -6.37 28.76 -17.56
CA LYS A 139 -5.54 29.86 -18.07
C LYS A 139 -4.16 29.93 -17.37
N CYS A 140 -4.08 29.71 -16.07
CA CYS A 140 -2.85 29.94 -15.30
C CYS A 140 -2.40 28.73 -14.48
N SER A 141 -3.07 27.59 -14.63
CA SER A 141 -2.81 26.32 -13.93
C SER A 141 -2.83 26.43 -12.41
N GLU A 142 -3.36 27.52 -11.84
CA GLU A 142 -3.47 27.67 -10.39
C GLU A 142 -4.39 26.59 -9.83
N PRO A 143 -3.93 25.78 -8.83
CA PRO A 143 -4.76 24.77 -8.23
C PRO A 143 -5.77 25.38 -7.25
N PHE A 144 -6.99 24.86 -7.28
CA PHE A 144 -8.03 25.15 -6.30
C PHE A 144 -8.32 23.90 -5.48
N VAL A 145 -8.16 24.01 -4.16
CA VAL A 145 -8.52 22.98 -3.19
C VAL A 145 -9.76 23.44 -2.45
N PRO A 146 -10.88 22.70 -2.46
CA PRO A 146 -12.11 23.10 -1.80
C PRO A 146 -12.05 22.94 -0.28
N GLU A 147 -12.97 23.58 0.40
CA GLU A 147 -13.15 23.40 1.85
C GLU A 147 -13.51 21.94 2.20
N PRO A 148 -13.00 21.40 3.33
CA PRO A 148 -13.32 20.06 3.78
C PRO A 148 -14.78 19.89 4.16
N GLY A 149 -15.25 18.64 4.26
CA GLY A 149 -16.59 18.29 4.77
C GLY A 149 -17.59 17.86 3.70
N LYS A 150 -17.21 17.91 2.43
CA LYS A 150 -18.01 17.37 1.33
C LYS A 150 -17.20 16.35 0.53
N TYR A 151 -17.90 15.46 -0.16
CA TYR A 151 -17.30 14.57 -1.15
C TYR A 151 -17.32 15.25 -2.52
N TYR A 152 -16.17 15.32 -3.17
CA TYR A 152 -15.98 15.97 -4.46
C TYR A 152 -15.46 14.96 -5.48
N ARG A 153 -15.97 15.08 -6.71
CA ARG A 153 -15.52 14.30 -7.87
C ARG A 153 -15.05 15.26 -8.95
N PRO A 154 -13.80 15.77 -8.89
CA PRO A 154 -13.34 16.84 -9.78
C PRO A 154 -13.47 16.50 -11.27
N TRP A 155 -13.26 15.25 -11.64
CA TRP A 155 -13.42 14.75 -13.01
C TRP A 155 -14.86 14.84 -13.55
N LYS A 156 -15.86 15.04 -12.69
CA LYS A 156 -17.29 15.09 -13.04
C LYS A 156 -17.97 16.36 -12.57
N ASP A 157 -17.65 16.84 -11.38
CA ASP A 157 -18.33 17.95 -10.75
C ASP A 157 -17.71 19.27 -11.17
N LYS A 158 -18.50 20.33 -11.31
CA LYS A 158 -17.98 21.67 -11.55
C LYS A 158 -17.15 22.17 -10.39
N CYS A 159 -16.14 22.99 -10.68
CA CYS A 159 -15.36 23.65 -9.64
C CYS A 159 -16.30 24.47 -8.71
N PRO A 160 -16.14 24.38 -7.39
CA PRO A 160 -16.99 25.12 -6.43
C PRO A 160 -16.86 26.64 -6.49
N VAL A 161 -15.81 27.16 -7.12
CA VAL A 161 -15.62 28.60 -7.31
C VAL A 161 -15.91 29.02 -8.74
N GLU A 162 -16.47 30.20 -8.89
CA GLU A 162 -16.83 30.76 -10.19
C GLU A 162 -15.63 31.34 -10.96
N LYS A 163 -14.64 31.88 -10.22
CA LYS A 163 -13.49 32.57 -10.81
C LYS A 163 -12.19 32.21 -10.11
N CYS A 164 -11.14 32.08 -10.90
CA CYS A 164 -9.78 31.94 -10.40
C CYS A 164 -9.35 33.20 -9.67
N GLN A 165 -8.89 33.05 -8.44
CA GLN A 165 -8.45 34.16 -7.59
C GLN A 165 -7.20 34.86 -8.16
N LYS A 166 -6.37 34.15 -8.94
CA LYS A 166 -5.12 34.67 -9.49
C LYS A 166 -5.30 35.44 -10.80
N CYS A 167 -6.15 34.95 -11.71
CA CYS A 167 -6.25 35.53 -13.08
C CYS A 167 -7.67 35.86 -13.54
N GLY A 168 -8.69 35.61 -12.69
CA GLY A 168 -10.10 35.92 -13.00
C GLY A 168 -10.77 34.99 -14.03
N ASN A 169 -10.08 33.97 -14.54
CA ASN A 169 -10.67 32.99 -15.48
C ASN A 169 -11.77 32.18 -14.81
N THR A 170 -12.77 31.75 -15.57
CA THR A 170 -13.95 31.02 -15.09
C THR A 170 -13.93 29.53 -15.45
N GLU A 171 -12.96 29.10 -16.25
CA GLU A 171 -12.85 27.72 -16.70
C GLU A 171 -11.82 26.97 -15.88
N PHE A 172 -12.22 25.76 -15.41
CA PHE A 172 -11.40 24.88 -14.60
C PHE A 172 -11.50 23.46 -15.12
N THR A 173 -10.37 22.75 -15.05
CA THR A 173 -10.30 21.31 -15.29
C THR A 173 -10.09 20.60 -13.97
N GLY A 174 -10.92 19.59 -13.68
CA GLY A 174 -10.83 18.79 -12.47
C GLY A 174 -9.76 17.70 -12.58
N GLU A 175 -9.17 17.35 -11.45
CA GLU A 175 -8.21 16.24 -11.34
C GLU A 175 -8.90 14.90 -11.62
N GLU A 176 -8.28 14.06 -12.43
CA GLU A 176 -8.78 12.73 -12.81
C GLU A 176 -8.12 11.59 -12.02
N ARG A 177 -6.96 11.86 -11.40
CA ARG A 177 -6.26 10.87 -10.57
C ARG A 177 -6.97 10.63 -9.25
N THR A 178 -6.72 9.46 -8.70
CA THR A 178 -7.22 9.07 -7.36
C THR A 178 -6.07 8.99 -6.37
N PHE A 179 -6.40 9.01 -5.08
CA PHE A 179 -5.41 8.74 -4.05
C PHE A 179 -4.97 7.27 -4.04
N ASP A 180 -3.74 7.04 -3.60
CA ASP A 180 -3.31 5.75 -3.10
C ASP A 180 -4.28 5.27 -2.02
N THR A 181 -4.74 4.03 -2.09
CA THR A 181 -5.69 3.47 -1.11
C THR A 181 -5.16 3.45 0.32
N TRP A 182 -3.84 3.53 0.52
CA TRP A 182 -3.27 3.76 1.85
C TRP A 182 -3.58 5.16 2.41
N MET A 183 -3.90 6.12 1.57
CA MET A 183 -4.42 7.43 2.02
C MET A 183 -5.75 7.27 2.76
N ASP A 184 -6.65 6.43 2.25
CA ASP A 184 -7.95 6.17 2.89
C ASP A 184 -7.78 5.39 4.19
N SER A 185 -7.08 4.26 4.15
CA SER A 185 -6.92 3.39 5.31
C SER A 185 -6.07 3.98 6.42
N SER A 186 -5.18 4.92 6.09
CA SER A 186 -4.30 5.58 7.07
C SER A 186 -5.02 6.55 8.01
N VAL A 187 -6.27 6.92 7.76
CA VAL A 187 -7.10 7.72 8.67
C VAL A 187 -8.10 6.90 9.48
N SER A 188 -8.03 5.57 9.39
CA SER A 188 -8.98 4.68 10.09
C SER A 188 -9.08 4.94 11.61
N PRO A 189 -8.02 5.22 12.40
CA PRO A 189 -8.16 5.59 13.80
C PRO A 189 -8.95 6.89 13.99
N LEU A 190 -8.74 7.88 13.14
CA LEU A 190 -9.45 9.16 13.19
C LEU A 190 -10.93 8.99 12.83
N PHE A 191 -11.22 8.10 11.87
CA PHE A 191 -12.59 7.80 11.47
C PHE A 191 -13.37 7.12 12.59
N VAL A 192 -12.83 6.07 13.21
CA VAL A 192 -13.54 5.32 14.27
C VAL A 192 -13.67 6.13 15.56
N THR A 193 -12.73 7.01 15.86
CA THR A 193 -12.77 7.91 17.01
C THR A 193 -13.54 9.21 16.76
N LYS A 194 -14.17 9.34 15.58
CA LYS A 194 -15.01 10.48 15.18
C LYS A 194 -14.29 11.85 15.15
N PHE A 195 -13.00 11.86 14.79
CA PHE A 195 -12.25 13.11 14.61
C PHE A 195 -13.03 14.12 13.76
N ASN A 196 -13.09 15.38 14.21
CA ASN A 196 -13.87 16.47 13.61
C ASN A 196 -15.39 16.23 13.48
N ARG A 197 -15.94 15.19 14.12
CA ARG A 197 -17.38 14.87 14.08
C ARG A 197 -18.02 14.83 15.48
N ASP A 198 -17.23 14.48 16.51
CA ASP A 198 -17.66 14.39 17.89
C ASP A 198 -16.44 14.58 18.79
N GLU A 199 -16.23 15.82 19.22
CA GLU A 199 -15.02 16.20 19.97
C GLU A 199 -14.93 15.52 21.34
N GLU A 200 -16.04 15.32 22.01
CA GLU A 200 -16.09 14.68 23.33
C GLU A 200 -15.71 13.18 23.21
N PHE A 201 -16.29 12.49 22.23
CA PHE A 201 -15.96 11.10 21.96
C PHE A 201 -14.50 10.95 21.52
N PHE A 202 -14.02 11.84 20.66
CA PHE A 202 -12.62 11.82 20.22
C PHE A 202 -11.65 11.97 21.39
N LYS A 203 -11.86 12.93 22.28
CA LYS A 203 -11.01 13.13 23.46
C LYS A 203 -10.97 11.91 24.39
N LYS A 204 -12.06 11.15 24.47
CA LYS A 204 -12.15 9.92 25.30
C LYS A 204 -11.51 8.70 24.65
N THR A 205 -11.46 8.64 23.32
CA THR A 205 -11.10 7.41 22.58
C THR A 205 -9.81 7.49 21.78
N TYR A 206 -9.25 8.68 21.61
CA TYR A 206 -7.99 8.88 20.87
C TYR A 206 -6.88 9.40 21.81
N PRO A 207 -5.68 8.81 21.80
CA PRO A 207 -5.24 7.63 21.04
C PRO A 207 -6.00 6.35 21.42
N THR A 208 -6.13 5.41 20.46
CA THR A 208 -6.68 4.08 20.75
C THR A 208 -5.66 3.23 21.51
N ALA A 209 -6.10 2.15 22.18
CA ALA A 209 -5.19 1.31 22.94
C ALA A 209 -4.27 0.48 22.01
N ILE A 210 -4.85 -0.30 21.11
CA ILE A 210 -4.13 -1.29 20.32
C ILE A 210 -4.41 -1.18 18.82
N ARG A 211 -3.39 -1.62 18.03
CA ARG A 211 -3.45 -1.77 16.58
C ARG A 211 -3.08 -3.20 16.18
N PRO A 212 -4.03 -4.13 16.01
CA PRO A 212 -3.74 -5.45 15.46
C PRO A 212 -3.58 -5.39 13.95
N GLN A 213 -2.52 -6.02 13.44
CA GLN A 213 -2.25 -6.13 12.00
C GLN A 213 -1.21 -7.19 11.67
N ALA A 214 -1.10 -7.57 10.39
CA ALA A 214 -0.04 -8.44 9.92
C ALA A 214 1.28 -7.70 9.69
N LYS A 215 2.39 -8.45 9.75
CA LYS A 215 3.75 -7.90 9.63
C LYS A 215 4.07 -7.29 8.25
N ASP A 216 3.40 -7.70 7.19
CA ASP A 216 3.62 -7.19 5.83
C ASP A 216 3.13 -5.75 5.62
N ILE A 217 2.20 -5.28 6.43
CA ILE A 217 1.66 -3.92 6.33
C ILE A 217 2.20 -2.94 7.38
N VAL A 218 3.25 -3.32 8.12
CA VAL A 218 3.95 -2.40 9.04
C VAL A 218 4.57 -1.22 8.28
N ARG A 219 5.17 -1.48 7.10
CA ARG A 219 5.79 -0.46 6.25
C ARG A 219 4.80 0.42 5.49
N THR A 220 3.54 0.02 5.42
CA THR A 220 2.48 0.73 4.71
C THR A 220 1.42 1.21 5.69
N TRP A 221 0.44 0.39 6.04
CA TRP A 221 -0.70 0.79 6.84
C TRP A 221 -0.31 1.35 8.22
N LEU A 222 0.60 0.68 8.98
CA LEU A 222 1.03 1.18 10.28
C LEU A 222 1.76 2.52 10.13
N TYR A 223 2.79 2.54 9.28
CA TYR A 223 3.61 3.73 9.08
C TYR A 223 2.81 4.93 8.55
N TYR A 224 2.03 4.74 7.49
CA TYR A 224 1.24 5.84 6.94
C TYR A 224 0.14 6.33 7.90
N THR A 225 -0.41 5.43 8.71
CA THR A 225 -1.35 5.84 9.77
C THR A 225 -0.65 6.67 10.83
N LEU A 226 0.53 6.25 11.29
CA LEU A 226 1.32 7.01 12.27
C LEU A 226 1.65 8.41 11.74
N LEU A 227 2.17 8.50 10.52
CA LEU A 227 2.51 9.75 9.85
C LEU A 227 1.32 10.70 9.73
N ARG A 228 0.19 10.21 9.21
CA ARG A 228 -0.98 11.05 8.95
C ARG A 228 -1.70 11.47 10.22
N CYS A 229 -1.87 10.56 11.16
CA CYS A 229 -2.48 10.87 12.44
C CYS A 229 -1.65 11.90 13.22
N GLU A 230 -0.33 11.76 13.20
CA GLU A 230 0.56 12.75 13.81
C GLU A 230 0.42 14.12 13.15
N LYS A 231 0.47 14.19 11.81
CA LYS A 231 0.32 15.46 11.08
C LYS A 231 -1.03 16.16 11.33
N LEU A 232 -2.09 15.39 11.58
CA LEU A 232 -3.43 15.93 11.79
C LEU A 232 -3.76 16.25 13.25
N THR A 233 -3.14 15.54 14.20
CA THR A 233 -3.49 15.64 15.63
C THR A 233 -2.33 16.00 16.54
N GLY A 234 -1.10 15.95 16.06
CA GLY A 234 0.12 16.10 16.85
C GLY A 234 0.44 14.91 17.76
N LYS A 235 -0.33 13.79 17.66
CA LYS A 235 -0.22 12.64 18.58
C LYS A 235 -0.12 11.32 17.82
N LYS A 236 0.51 10.31 18.45
CA LYS A 236 0.46 8.93 17.97
C LYS A 236 -0.96 8.37 18.06
N PRO A 237 -1.39 7.52 17.12
CA PRO A 237 -2.78 7.04 17.07
C PRO A 237 -3.12 5.89 18.02
N TRP A 238 -2.12 5.17 18.57
CA TRP A 238 -2.29 4.04 19.49
C TRP A 238 -1.07 3.87 20.40
N SER A 239 -1.25 3.13 21.49
CA SER A 239 -0.16 2.81 22.43
C SER A 239 0.56 1.54 22.04
N GLU A 240 -0.15 0.53 21.53
CA GLU A 240 0.37 -0.79 21.25
C GLU A 240 0.12 -1.22 19.80
N ALA A 241 1.07 -1.93 19.20
CA ALA A 241 0.97 -2.59 17.90
C ALA A 241 1.09 -4.11 18.06
N TRP A 242 -0.01 -4.82 17.80
CA TRP A 242 -0.06 -6.28 17.87
C TRP A 242 0.15 -6.87 16.49
N ILE A 243 1.33 -7.44 16.27
CA ILE A 243 1.75 -7.89 14.94
C ILE A 243 1.52 -9.39 14.79
N MET A 244 0.80 -9.75 13.72
CA MET A 244 0.48 -11.14 13.39
C MET A 244 1.44 -11.66 12.31
N GLY A 245 1.77 -12.96 12.38
CA GLY A 245 2.50 -13.66 11.32
C GLY A 245 1.65 -13.97 10.10
N TYR A 246 2.24 -14.67 9.13
CA TYR A 246 1.55 -15.13 7.93
C TYR A 246 0.89 -16.48 8.14
N GLY A 247 -0.29 -16.65 7.53
CA GLY A 247 -0.81 -17.99 7.25
C GLY A 247 0.00 -18.62 6.11
N LEU A 248 0.55 -19.79 6.36
CA LEU A 248 1.30 -20.59 5.41
C LEU A 248 0.45 -21.80 5.00
N ASP A 249 0.63 -22.26 3.77
CA ASP A 249 0.07 -23.53 3.32
C ASP A 249 0.81 -24.72 3.99
N GLU A 250 0.38 -25.94 3.70
CA GLU A 250 0.99 -27.16 4.26
C GLU A 250 2.47 -27.32 3.90
N LYS A 251 2.89 -26.73 2.77
CA LYS A 251 4.29 -26.72 2.31
C LYS A 251 5.13 -25.61 2.95
N GLY A 252 4.53 -24.76 3.78
CA GLY A 252 5.18 -23.63 4.42
C GLY A 252 5.33 -22.39 3.53
N MET A 253 4.59 -22.31 2.42
CA MET A 253 4.58 -21.15 1.56
C MET A 253 3.50 -20.16 1.99
N LYS A 254 3.81 -18.85 1.97
CA LYS A 254 2.83 -17.80 2.24
C LYS A 254 1.61 -17.96 1.33
N MET A 255 0.43 -18.08 1.94
CA MET A 255 -0.83 -18.16 1.21
C MET A 255 -1.13 -16.84 0.50
N SER A 256 -1.53 -16.92 -0.77
CA SER A 256 -2.03 -15.79 -1.53
C SER A 256 -3.00 -16.23 -2.62
N LYS A 257 -4.02 -15.40 -2.91
CA LYS A 257 -4.99 -15.68 -3.98
C LYS A 257 -4.31 -15.78 -5.35
N SER A 258 -3.28 -14.98 -5.61
CA SER A 258 -2.54 -14.98 -6.89
C SER A 258 -1.73 -16.25 -7.14
N LYS A 259 -1.37 -16.99 -6.08
CA LYS A 259 -0.66 -18.27 -6.17
C LYS A 259 -1.59 -19.48 -6.15
N GLY A 260 -2.90 -19.26 -5.91
CA GLY A 260 -3.88 -20.34 -5.83
C GLY A 260 -3.73 -21.27 -4.63
N ASN A 261 -2.91 -20.90 -3.63
CA ASN A 261 -2.67 -21.70 -2.41
C ASN A 261 -3.37 -21.12 -1.17
N ALA A 262 -4.25 -20.15 -1.34
CA ALA A 262 -5.04 -19.61 -0.24
C ALA A 262 -6.21 -20.56 0.08
N ILE A 263 -6.39 -20.87 1.36
CA ILE A 263 -7.52 -21.64 1.84
C ILE A 263 -8.71 -20.70 2.06
N ASP A 264 -9.81 -20.95 1.37
CA ASP A 264 -11.07 -20.26 1.64
C ASP A 264 -11.64 -20.77 2.97
N PRO A 265 -11.92 -19.90 3.94
CA PRO A 265 -12.49 -20.33 5.22
C PRO A 265 -13.92 -20.87 5.12
N LEU A 266 -14.73 -20.47 4.12
CA LEU A 266 -16.12 -20.88 4.04
C LEU A 266 -16.30 -22.39 3.87
N PRO A 267 -15.67 -23.09 2.91
CA PRO A 267 -15.74 -24.54 2.82
C PRO A 267 -15.25 -25.28 4.08
N VAL A 268 -14.24 -24.72 4.74
CA VAL A 268 -13.72 -25.29 6.00
C VAL A 268 -14.75 -25.17 7.12
N ILE A 269 -15.43 -24.03 7.22
CA ILE A 269 -16.49 -23.78 8.19
C ILE A 269 -17.70 -24.68 7.93
N GLU A 270 -18.08 -24.86 6.68
CA GLU A 270 -19.16 -25.77 6.30
C GLU A 270 -18.87 -27.23 6.70
N LYS A 271 -17.62 -27.67 6.52
CA LYS A 271 -17.18 -29.03 6.86
C LYS A 271 -17.01 -29.28 8.35
N SER A 272 -16.39 -28.34 9.07
CA SER A 272 -15.89 -28.55 10.43
C SER A 272 -16.62 -27.73 11.50
N GLY A 273 -17.44 -26.78 11.10
CA GLY A 273 -18.14 -25.83 11.97
C GLY A 273 -17.31 -24.56 12.28
N ALA A 274 -18.02 -23.46 12.48
CA ALA A 274 -17.43 -22.15 12.76
C ALA A 274 -16.63 -22.12 14.07
N ASP A 275 -17.16 -22.76 15.12
CA ASP A 275 -16.46 -22.82 16.43
C ASP A 275 -15.14 -23.58 16.34
N THR A 276 -15.10 -24.65 15.55
CA THR A 276 -13.88 -25.41 15.29
C THR A 276 -12.83 -24.56 14.63
N PHE A 277 -13.19 -23.85 13.56
CA PHE A 277 -12.26 -22.99 12.83
C PHE A 277 -11.76 -21.83 13.70
N ARG A 278 -12.65 -21.19 14.45
CA ARG A 278 -12.28 -20.09 15.37
C ARG A 278 -11.38 -20.56 16.49
N PHE A 279 -11.69 -21.68 17.12
CA PHE A 279 -10.86 -22.24 18.20
C PHE A 279 -9.49 -22.66 17.69
N TRP A 280 -9.44 -23.34 16.53
CA TRP A 280 -8.18 -23.67 15.88
C TRP A 280 -7.33 -22.41 15.62
N SER A 281 -7.93 -21.36 15.05
CA SER A 281 -7.24 -20.09 14.79
C SER A 281 -6.64 -19.50 16.06
N ALA A 282 -7.39 -19.50 17.17
CA ALA A 282 -6.93 -18.94 18.44
C ALA A 282 -5.85 -19.80 19.11
N SER A 283 -5.89 -21.12 18.98
CA SER A 283 -4.98 -22.05 19.65
C SER A 283 -3.66 -22.27 18.91
N GLU A 284 -3.66 -22.18 17.56
CA GLU A 284 -2.47 -22.44 16.75
C GLU A 284 -1.66 -21.16 16.45
N ILE A 285 -2.28 -19.98 16.56
CA ILE A 285 -1.61 -18.72 16.24
C ILE A 285 -0.83 -18.22 17.46
N ASN A 286 0.49 -18.34 17.39
CA ASN A 286 1.38 -17.61 18.27
C ASN A 286 1.58 -16.20 17.71
N GLN A 287 1.32 -15.19 18.53
CA GLN A 287 1.42 -13.80 18.12
C GLN A 287 2.80 -13.49 17.53
N GLY A 288 2.80 -12.95 16.30
CA GLY A 288 4.02 -12.56 15.57
C GLY A 288 4.71 -13.66 14.79
N TYR A 289 4.33 -14.91 14.96
CA TYR A 289 4.92 -16.04 14.26
C TYR A 289 4.04 -16.51 13.11
N ASP A 290 4.67 -17.02 12.05
CA ASP A 290 3.97 -17.65 10.96
C ASP A 290 3.40 -19.00 11.39
N PHE A 291 2.20 -19.34 10.93
CA PHE A 291 1.53 -20.58 11.27
C PHE A 291 1.11 -21.33 9.99
N ARG A 292 1.20 -22.65 10.03
CA ARG A 292 0.77 -23.52 8.94
C ARG A 292 -0.70 -23.85 9.10
N CYS A 293 -1.49 -23.57 8.06
CA CYS A 293 -2.87 -24.00 7.98
C CYS A 293 -2.91 -25.45 7.48
N SER A 294 -3.59 -26.33 8.23
CA SER A 294 -3.77 -27.74 7.90
C SER A 294 -5.18 -28.18 8.25
N GLU A 295 -5.88 -28.78 7.27
CA GLU A 295 -7.23 -29.35 7.50
C GLU A 295 -7.23 -30.42 8.58
N GLN A 296 -6.16 -31.22 8.66
CA GLN A 296 -6.02 -32.25 9.69
C GLN A 296 -5.97 -31.66 11.10
N LYS A 297 -5.26 -30.54 11.30
CA LYS A 297 -5.22 -29.84 12.59
C LYS A 297 -6.58 -29.25 12.95
N ILE A 298 -7.27 -28.67 11.98
CA ILE A 298 -8.63 -28.15 12.18
C ILE A 298 -9.57 -29.27 12.62
N GLU A 299 -9.52 -30.42 11.95
CA GLU A 299 -10.37 -31.57 12.30
C GLU A 299 -10.05 -32.13 13.69
N SER A 300 -8.79 -32.15 14.11
CA SER A 300 -8.42 -32.57 15.49
C SER A 300 -9.00 -31.62 16.53
N THR A 301 -9.09 -30.33 16.23
CA THR A 301 -9.74 -29.33 17.09
C THR A 301 -11.24 -29.61 17.25
N ARG A 302 -11.92 -30.07 16.19
CA ARG A 302 -13.33 -30.48 16.27
C ARG A 302 -13.55 -31.59 17.29
N LYS A 303 -12.66 -32.58 17.30
CA LYS A 303 -12.71 -33.68 18.29
C LYS A 303 -12.54 -33.17 19.72
N PHE A 304 -11.62 -32.22 19.91
CA PHE A 304 -11.44 -31.59 21.22
C PHE A 304 -12.70 -30.84 21.68
N LEU A 305 -13.30 -30.02 20.85
CA LEU A 305 -14.53 -29.28 21.20
C LEU A 305 -15.71 -30.21 21.47
N SER A 306 -15.86 -31.28 20.70
CA SER A 306 -16.88 -32.32 20.97
C SER A 306 -16.69 -32.97 22.33
N LYS A 307 -15.44 -33.26 22.70
CA LYS A 307 -15.12 -33.79 24.03
C LYS A 307 -15.44 -32.80 25.14
N LEU A 308 -15.05 -31.55 24.98
CA LEU A 308 -15.34 -30.49 25.93
C LEU A 308 -16.85 -30.32 26.15
N TRP A 309 -17.61 -30.30 25.04
CA TRP A 309 -19.07 -30.22 25.10
C TRP A 309 -19.69 -31.38 25.87
N ASN A 310 -19.26 -32.62 25.57
CA ASN A 310 -19.77 -33.80 26.23
C ASN A 310 -19.44 -33.85 27.74
N VAL A 311 -18.23 -33.40 28.09
CA VAL A 311 -17.82 -33.30 29.52
C VAL A 311 -18.67 -32.25 30.23
N SER A 312 -18.92 -31.09 29.60
CA SER A 312 -19.77 -30.04 30.17
C SER A 312 -21.20 -30.51 30.39
N ARG A 313 -21.77 -31.24 29.39
CA ARG A 313 -23.08 -31.84 29.52
C ARG A 313 -23.16 -32.88 30.65
N PHE A 314 -22.13 -33.71 30.77
CA PHE A 314 -22.04 -34.71 31.86
C PHE A 314 -22.01 -34.00 33.21
N LEU A 315 -21.14 -33.00 33.39
CA LEU A 315 -21.07 -32.24 34.62
C LEU A 315 -22.39 -31.53 34.96
N SER A 316 -23.09 -31.01 33.99
CA SER A 316 -24.38 -30.32 34.19
C SER A 316 -25.53 -31.29 34.63
N SER A 317 -25.34 -32.59 34.52
CA SER A 317 -26.32 -33.59 35.01
C SER A 317 -26.24 -33.81 36.54
N PHE A 318 -25.20 -33.29 37.19
CA PHE A 318 -25.09 -33.41 38.66
C PHE A 318 -25.78 -32.20 39.34
N PRO A 319 -26.39 -32.41 40.51
CA PRO A 319 -27.01 -31.30 41.23
C PRO A 319 -25.95 -30.28 41.66
N VAL A 320 -26.34 -29.00 41.62
CA VAL A 320 -25.49 -27.93 42.15
C VAL A 320 -25.44 -28.10 43.68
N ILE A 321 -24.24 -28.28 44.21
CA ILE A 321 -24.00 -28.34 45.65
C ILE A 321 -23.93 -26.93 46.22
#